data_e2a5dc064dcf22fc47a1e72fcc22afd7
#
_entry.id   e2a5dc064dcf22fc47a1e72fcc22afd7
#
_cell.length_a   1.000
_cell.length_b   1.000
_cell.length_c   1.000
_cell.angle_alpha   90.00
_cell.angle_beta   90.00
_cell.angle_gamma   90.00
#
_symmetry.space_group_name_H-M   'P 1'
#
loop_
_entity.id
_entity.type
_entity.pdbx_description
1 polymer ?
#
loop_
_entity_poly.entity_id
_entity_poly.type
_entity_poly.pdbx_seq_one_letter_code
_entity_poly.pdbx_strand_id
1 'polypeptide(L)'
;MLAFTGLGGLSRLRDYYSKRASSWDRTGGNRDHVMIAGGETRTLAELNGPGCLRHIWMTLWLPHDDYLRRVVLRIFWDGQSEPSVECPLGDFFGLGHAKRKNYVTAVMQMSPQDGRGLNCWWPMPFRKSARIEVTNDGTESFPQYFYFDYEQYDSDAALADQGYFHVQWRRENPTDSWGDEYAELRNQDIEKWAEKLHWGGDPRSLNLSNQDNYIMLAASGDGIYCGSHLNVDVFERQKNDWFGEGDDMIFIDGEPWPPSLHGTGTEDWYNCAYSPREEYQAPYHGVLLYNGTDEWPWKGKQSVYRYYIEDPIRFRKSIHVSIEHGHANKLGNDYSSTSYYYLREPTRGGPPLPPVAERLPRPDEPPYPPGKAEPRP
;
A
#
# COMPACT_ATOMS: atom_id res chain seq x y z
N MET A 1 2.55 1.63 -28.76
CA MET A 1 1.76 2.34 -27.74
C MET A 1 0.78 1.32 -27.14
N LEU A 2 1.05 0.82 -25.92
CA LEU A 2 0.06 0.06 -25.17
C LEU A 2 -1.07 1.04 -24.82
N ALA A 3 -2.08 1.11 -25.69
CA ALA A 3 -3.28 1.88 -25.37
C ALA A 3 -3.90 1.27 -24.10
N PHE A 4 -4.29 2.12 -23.17
CA PHE A 4 -5.11 1.73 -22.02
C PHE A 4 -6.20 0.76 -22.50
N THR A 5 -6.22 -0.43 -21.92
CA THR A 5 -7.29 -1.41 -22.16
C THR A 5 -8.48 -1.11 -21.26
N GLY A 6 -8.91 0.13 -21.20
CA GLY A 6 -10.26 0.43 -20.75
C GLY A 6 -11.29 -0.12 -21.76
N LEU A 7 -12.55 -0.13 -21.41
CA LEU A 7 -13.63 -0.63 -22.29
C LEU A 7 -13.55 -0.07 -23.72
N GLY A 8 -13.11 1.20 -23.87
CA GLY A 8 -12.95 1.84 -25.20
C GLY A 8 -11.82 1.27 -26.06
N GLY A 9 -10.86 0.56 -25.47
CA GLY A 9 -9.76 -0.11 -26.19
C GLY A 9 -9.97 -1.60 -26.40
N LEU A 10 -11.00 -2.20 -25.80
CA LEU A 10 -11.19 -3.65 -25.76
C LEU A 10 -11.41 -4.27 -27.16
N SER A 11 -12.06 -3.55 -28.06
CA SER A 11 -12.32 -4.02 -29.41
C SER A 11 -11.11 -3.91 -30.37
N ARG A 12 -10.00 -3.36 -29.93
CA ARG A 12 -8.77 -3.27 -30.75
C ARG A 12 -8.06 -4.62 -30.78
N LEU A 13 -7.89 -5.17 -31.96
CA LEU A 13 -7.10 -6.36 -32.19
C LEU A 13 -5.60 -5.97 -32.14
N ARG A 14 -5.00 -6.09 -30.93
CA ARG A 14 -3.59 -5.83 -30.69
C ARG A 14 -2.76 -7.07 -31.00
N ASP A 15 -1.53 -6.89 -31.41
CA ASP A 15 -0.63 -7.96 -31.79
C ASP A 15 0.10 -8.52 -30.56
N TYR A 16 -0.47 -9.59 -29.96
CA TYR A 16 0.10 -10.32 -28.84
C TYR A 16 -0.50 -11.71 -28.72
N TYR A 17 0.19 -12.60 -28.03
CA TYR A 17 -0.32 -13.91 -27.63
C TYR A 17 -0.77 -13.88 -26.18
N SER A 18 -2.00 -14.33 -25.93
CA SER A 18 -2.49 -14.52 -24.55
C SER A 18 -1.85 -15.76 -23.94
N LYS A 19 -1.26 -15.60 -22.77
CA LYS A 19 -0.59 -16.66 -22.02
C LYS A 19 -1.07 -16.67 -20.56
N ARG A 20 -0.94 -17.83 -19.95
CA ARG A 20 -1.20 -18.03 -18.51
C ARG A 20 -0.17 -18.94 -17.88
N ALA A 21 0.40 -18.54 -16.75
CA ALA A 21 0.99 -19.45 -15.80
C ALA A 21 0.01 -19.68 -14.65
N SER A 22 -0.16 -20.92 -14.22
CA SER A 22 -1.10 -21.25 -13.14
C SER A 22 -0.70 -22.52 -12.40
N SER A 23 -1.34 -22.75 -11.27
CA SER A 23 -1.13 -23.90 -10.40
C SER A 23 -1.84 -25.19 -10.87
N TRP A 24 -2.32 -25.28 -12.11
CA TRP A 24 -3.05 -26.43 -12.62
C TRP A 24 -2.24 -27.73 -12.60
N ASP A 25 -2.91 -28.85 -12.35
CA ASP A 25 -2.30 -30.17 -12.28
C ASP A 25 -1.80 -30.63 -13.68
N ARG A 26 -0.49 -30.66 -13.86
CA ARG A 26 0.17 -31.04 -15.13
C ARG A 26 -0.10 -32.47 -15.56
N THR A 27 -0.61 -33.31 -14.66
CA THR A 27 -1.01 -34.70 -14.98
C THR A 27 -2.40 -34.79 -15.62
N GLY A 28 -3.16 -33.67 -15.63
CA GLY A 28 -4.57 -33.64 -16.06
C GLY A 28 -5.54 -34.09 -14.95
N GLY A 29 -5.02 -34.26 -13.74
CA GLY A 29 -5.82 -34.53 -12.54
C GLY A 29 -6.49 -33.26 -12.01
N ASN A 30 -6.73 -33.21 -10.69
CA ASN A 30 -7.41 -32.09 -10.02
C ASN A 30 -6.61 -31.57 -8.79
N ARG A 31 -5.30 -31.83 -8.75
CA ARG A 31 -4.42 -31.30 -7.70
C ARG A 31 -3.86 -29.93 -8.11
N ASP A 32 -4.74 -28.97 -8.27
CA ASP A 32 -4.49 -27.66 -8.88
C ASP A 32 -3.85 -26.64 -7.92
N HIS A 33 -2.93 -27.08 -7.06
CA HIS A 33 -2.22 -26.21 -6.11
C HIS A 33 -0.76 -26.55 -5.96
N VAL A 34 0.02 -25.60 -5.51
CA VAL A 34 1.41 -25.78 -5.08
C VAL A 34 1.45 -25.68 -3.56
N MET A 35 1.99 -26.71 -2.89
CA MET A 35 2.21 -26.64 -1.45
C MET A 35 3.46 -25.82 -1.16
N ILE A 36 3.36 -24.89 -0.23
CA ILE A 36 4.48 -24.05 0.26
C ILE A 36 4.67 -24.32 1.74
N ALA A 37 5.83 -24.88 2.08
CA ALA A 37 6.16 -25.22 3.47
C ALA A 37 6.51 -23.97 4.30
N GLY A 38 6.45 -24.11 5.62
CA GLY A 38 6.94 -23.08 6.53
C GLY A 38 8.43 -22.82 6.29
N GLY A 39 8.83 -21.55 6.20
CA GLY A 39 10.19 -21.11 5.89
C GLY A 39 10.62 -21.25 4.43
N GLU A 40 9.73 -21.71 3.54
CA GLU A 40 10.07 -21.94 2.12
C GLU A 40 9.87 -20.66 1.29
N THR A 41 10.84 -20.43 0.35
CA THR A 41 10.64 -19.56 -0.81
C THR A 41 10.40 -20.42 -2.04
N ARG A 42 9.27 -20.21 -2.71
CA ARG A 42 8.87 -20.95 -3.88
C ARG A 42 8.71 -20.05 -5.09
N THR A 43 9.40 -20.36 -6.18
CA THR A 43 9.11 -19.78 -7.50
C THR A 43 7.80 -20.37 -8.02
N LEU A 44 6.80 -19.50 -8.21
CA LEU A 44 5.50 -19.89 -8.76
C LEU A 44 5.50 -19.86 -10.28
N ALA A 45 6.20 -18.90 -10.89
CA ALA A 45 6.28 -18.77 -12.34
C ALA A 45 7.58 -18.11 -12.79
N GLU A 46 8.05 -18.55 -13.96
CA GLU A 46 9.05 -17.88 -14.79
C GLU A 46 8.41 -17.63 -16.16
N LEU A 47 8.22 -16.36 -16.50
CA LEU A 47 7.58 -15.94 -17.74
C LEU A 47 8.66 -15.47 -18.71
N ASN A 48 8.63 -15.99 -19.93
CA ASN A 48 9.52 -15.53 -21.00
C ASN A 48 8.92 -14.30 -21.69
N GLY A 49 9.73 -13.27 -21.87
CA GLY A 49 9.37 -12.04 -22.53
C GLY A 49 9.80 -11.94 -24.00
N PRO A 50 9.56 -10.79 -24.64
CA PRO A 50 8.91 -9.61 -24.04
C PRO A 50 7.43 -9.84 -23.75
N GLY A 51 6.93 -9.23 -22.67
CA GLY A 51 5.56 -9.43 -22.26
C GLY A 51 5.03 -8.37 -21.27
N CYS A 52 3.77 -8.49 -20.92
CA CYS A 52 3.13 -7.68 -19.89
C CYS A 52 2.18 -8.55 -19.06
N LEU A 53 2.48 -8.71 -17.76
CA LEU A 53 1.55 -9.34 -16.83
C LEU A 53 0.34 -8.39 -16.67
N ARG A 54 -0.85 -8.93 -16.92
CA ARG A 54 -2.08 -8.14 -16.99
C ARG A 54 -3.03 -8.40 -15.83
N HIS A 55 -2.92 -9.59 -15.24
CA HIS A 55 -3.77 -10.00 -14.14
C HIS A 55 -3.03 -10.99 -13.25
N ILE A 56 -3.09 -10.75 -11.97
CA ILE A 56 -2.72 -11.69 -10.92
C ILE A 56 -4.00 -12.07 -10.19
N TRP A 57 -4.31 -13.37 -10.13
CA TRP A 57 -5.25 -13.94 -9.19
C TRP A 57 -4.52 -14.92 -8.29
N MET A 58 -4.74 -14.80 -6.99
CA MET A 58 -4.17 -15.69 -5.99
C MET A 58 -5.21 -16.02 -4.92
N THR A 59 -5.10 -17.21 -4.36
CA THR A 59 -5.76 -17.58 -3.09
C THR A 59 -4.94 -18.60 -2.34
N LEU A 60 -4.98 -18.53 -1.04
CA LEU A 60 -4.41 -19.50 -0.12
C LEU A 60 -5.28 -19.55 1.13
N TRP A 61 -5.08 -20.58 1.95
CA TRP A 61 -5.80 -20.69 3.20
C TRP A 61 -4.86 -21.06 4.35
N LEU A 62 -4.94 -20.26 5.40
CA LEU A 62 -4.39 -20.53 6.72
C LEU A 62 -5.42 -20.13 7.78
N PRO A 63 -5.41 -20.74 8.97
CA PRO A 63 -6.44 -20.50 9.99
C PRO A 63 -6.35 -19.12 10.66
N HIS A 64 -5.24 -18.40 10.50
CA HIS A 64 -4.96 -17.10 11.11
C HIS A 64 -4.70 -16.04 10.05
N ASP A 65 -5.24 -14.85 10.20
CA ASP A 65 -5.12 -13.76 9.21
C ASP A 65 -3.72 -13.15 9.14
N ASP A 66 -2.88 -13.36 10.15
CA ASP A 66 -1.51 -12.85 10.20
C ASP A 66 -0.61 -13.39 9.05
N TYR A 67 -1.06 -14.46 8.36
CA TYR A 67 -0.39 -14.92 7.15
C TYR A 67 -0.30 -13.82 6.09
N LEU A 68 -1.23 -12.87 6.07
CA LEU A 68 -1.20 -11.75 5.15
C LEU A 68 0.04 -10.84 5.30
N ARG A 69 0.72 -10.91 6.45
CA ARG A 69 2.02 -10.25 6.69
C ARG A 69 3.20 -11.21 6.86
N ARG A 70 2.95 -12.51 7.02
CA ARG A 70 4.00 -13.55 7.01
C ARG A 70 4.33 -14.01 5.61
N VAL A 71 3.36 -14.07 4.72
CA VAL A 71 3.58 -14.45 3.32
C VAL A 71 4.02 -13.20 2.55
N VAL A 72 5.12 -13.35 1.79
CA VAL A 72 5.74 -12.27 1.01
C VAL A 72 5.67 -12.60 -0.46
N LEU A 73 5.16 -11.67 -1.27
CA LEU A 73 5.21 -11.71 -2.73
C LEU A 73 6.46 -10.98 -3.21
N ARG A 74 7.23 -11.62 -4.12
CA ARG A 74 8.35 -10.99 -4.83
C ARG A 74 8.18 -11.15 -6.33
N ILE A 75 8.52 -10.09 -7.06
CA ILE A 75 8.58 -10.12 -8.53
C ILE A 75 9.90 -9.49 -8.98
N PHE A 76 10.56 -10.19 -9.89
CA PHE A 76 11.85 -9.81 -10.45
C PHE A 76 11.70 -9.67 -11.98
N TRP A 77 12.18 -8.56 -12.52
CA TRP A 77 12.15 -8.30 -13.95
C TRP A 77 13.49 -8.56 -14.59
N ASP A 78 13.48 -9.13 -15.81
CA ASP A 78 14.60 -9.21 -16.74
C ASP A 78 15.90 -9.81 -16.18
N GLY A 79 15.77 -10.75 -15.23
CA GLY A 79 16.91 -11.45 -14.64
C GLY A 79 17.62 -10.66 -13.53
N GLN A 80 17.02 -9.58 -13.01
CA GLN A 80 17.56 -8.88 -11.85
C GLN A 80 17.62 -9.80 -10.63
N SER A 81 18.67 -9.63 -9.82
CA SER A 81 18.84 -10.35 -8.55
C SER A 81 18.00 -9.78 -7.42
N GLU A 82 17.71 -8.47 -7.47
CA GLU A 82 16.91 -7.76 -6.49
C GLU A 82 15.46 -7.62 -6.98
N PRO A 83 14.47 -7.80 -6.10
CA PRO A 83 13.06 -7.70 -6.47
C PRO A 83 12.63 -6.26 -6.69
N SER A 84 11.91 -5.99 -7.76
CA SER A 84 11.21 -4.72 -7.97
C SER A 84 9.89 -4.66 -7.20
N VAL A 85 9.33 -5.81 -6.84
CA VAL A 85 8.20 -5.96 -5.94
C VAL A 85 8.65 -6.86 -4.79
N GLU A 86 8.63 -6.35 -3.58
CA GLU A 86 8.82 -7.11 -2.33
C GLU A 86 7.84 -6.56 -1.30
N CYS A 87 6.78 -7.32 -1.01
CA CYS A 87 5.68 -6.82 -0.19
C CYS A 87 5.00 -7.96 0.57
N PRO A 88 4.57 -7.75 1.83
CA PRO A 88 3.65 -8.66 2.49
C PRO A 88 2.38 -8.82 1.64
N LEU A 89 1.87 -10.05 1.57
CA LEU A 89 0.82 -10.41 0.61
C LEU A 89 -0.45 -9.55 0.76
N GLY A 90 -0.94 -9.35 1.99
CA GLY A 90 -2.13 -8.54 2.23
C GLY A 90 -1.94 -7.09 1.84
N ASP A 91 -0.79 -6.54 2.21
CA ASP A 91 -0.42 -5.15 1.90
C ASP A 91 -0.25 -4.95 0.39
N PHE A 92 0.31 -5.94 -0.35
CA PHE A 92 0.38 -5.88 -1.81
C PHE A 92 -1.00 -5.74 -2.45
N PHE A 93 -1.98 -6.51 -1.95
CA PHE A 93 -3.36 -6.41 -2.44
C PHE A 93 -4.17 -5.30 -1.76
N GLY A 94 -3.52 -4.39 -1.03
CA GLY A 94 -4.05 -3.10 -0.63
C GLY A 94 -4.74 -3.04 0.74
N LEU A 95 -4.79 -4.12 1.50
CA LEU A 95 -5.34 -4.09 2.86
C LEU A 95 -4.28 -4.53 3.88
N GLY A 96 -3.79 -3.56 4.65
CA GLY A 96 -2.83 -3.78 5.71
C GLY A 96 -3.42 -4.35 6.99
N HIS A 97 -2.64 -4.27 8.08
CA HIS A 97 -2.99 -4.78 9.40
C HIS A 97 -3.28 -6.29 9.46
N ALA A 98 -2.86 -7.07 8.44
CA ALA A 98 -3.20 -8.48 8.28
C ALA A 98 -4.72 -8.74 8.42
N LYS A 99 -5.54 -7.88 7.87
CA LYS A 99 -7.01 -8.04 7.86
C LYS A 99 -7.46 -8.53 6.49
N ARG A 100 -8.51 -9.35 6.48
CA ARG A 100 -9.24 -9.74 5.28
C ARG A 100 -10.56 -9.00 5.24
N LYS A 101 -10.91 -8.56 4.04
CA LYS A 101 -12.19 -7.89 3.82
C LYS A 101 -12.55 -7.90 2.34
N ASN A 102 -13.84 -8.05 2.04
CA ASN A 102 -14.29 -7.87 0.68
C ASN A 102 -14.20 -6.39 0.30
N TYR A 103 -13.41 -6.10 -0.73
CA TYR A 103 -13.37 -4.78 -1.34
C TYR A 103 -13.03 -4.87 -2.84
N VAL A 104 -13.37 -3.82 -3.59
CA VAL A 104 -13.12 -3.71 -5.02
C VAL A 104 -12.71 -2.28 -5.37
N THR A 105 -11.65 -2.15 -6.15
CA THR A 105 -11.18 -0.88 -6.72
C THR A 105 -10.95 -1.03 -8.23
N ALA A 106 -10.46 0.02 -8.88
CA ALA A 106 -10.15 -0.05 -10.32
C ALA A 106 -9.07 -1.06 -10.67
N VAL A 107 -8.10 -1.28 -9.77
CA VAL A 107 -6.86 -2.04 -10.05
C VAL A 107 -6.56 -3.16 -9.06
N MET A 108 -7.25 -3.18 -7.93
CA MET A 108 -7.07 -4.17 -6.85
C MET A 108 -8.41 -4.65 -6.34
N GLN A 109 -8.47 -5.91 -5.98
CA GLN A 109 -9.65 -6.49 -5.36
C GLN A 109 -9.22 -7.59 -4.37
N MET A 110 -9.84 -7.57 -3.20
CA MET A 110 -9.73 -8.63 -2.21
C MET A 110 -11.16 -9.12 -1.94
N SER A 111 -11.67 -9.98 -2.81
CA SER A 111 -13.03 -10.57 -2.74
C SER A 111 -13.19 -11.70 -3.76
N PRO A 112 -14.17 -12.58 -3.61
CA PRO A 112 -15.11 -12.74 -2.52
C PRO A 112 -14.56 -13.57 -1.34
N GLN A 113 -15.45 -14.24 -0.61
CA GLN A 113 -15.12 -15.18 0.49
C GLN A 113 -14.31 -14.50 1.61
N ASP A 114 -14.82 -13.37 2.11
CA ASP A 114 -14.15 -12.57 3.13
C ASP A 114 -12.70 -12.21 2.75
N GLY A 115 -12.51 -11.69 1.54
CA GLY A 115 -11.21 -11.25 1.08
C GLY A 115 -10.22 -12.36 0.73
N ARG A 116 -10.68 -13.61 0.48
CA ARG A 116 -9.78 -14.70 0.08
C ARG A 116 -9.43 -14.71 -1.40
N GLY A 117 -10.23 -14.08 -2.25
CA GLY A 117 -9.91 -13.90 -3.67
C GLY A 117 -9.07 -12.64 -3.86
N LEU A 118 -7.79 -12.80 -4.15
CA LEU A 118 -6.83 -11.71 -4.31
C LEU A 118 -6.63 -11.43 -5.79
N ASN A 119 -6.91 -10.21 -6.25
CA ASN A 119 -6.81 -9.82 -7.65
C ASN A 119 -6.06 -8.51 -7.82
N CYS A 120 -5.23 -8.45 -8.87
CA CYS A 120 -4.48 -7.24 -9.24
C CYS A 120 -4.47 -7.11 -10.77
N TRP A 121 -4.79 -5.91 -11.27
CA TRP A 121 -4.81 -5.57 -12.70
C TRP A 121 -3.82 -4.47 -13.09
N TRP A 122 -2.88 -4.10 -12.21
CA TRP A 122 -1.77 -3.24 -12.61
C TRP A 122 -1.03 -3.87 -13.79
N PRO A 123 -0.84 -3.17 -14.92
CA PRO A 123 -0.02 -3.69 -16.02
C PRO A 123 1.44 -3.75 -15.59
N MET A 124 2.09 -4.89 -15.82
CA MET A 124 3.48 -5.11 -15.40
C MET A 124 4.34 -5.54 -16.61
N PRO A 125 4.86 -4.59 -17.38
CA PRO A 125 5.71 -4.89 -18.54
C PRO A 125 7.06 -5.45 -18.16
N PHE A 126 7.59 -6.38 -18.97
CA PHE A 126 8.95 -6.93 -18.86
C PHE A 126 9.50 -7.24 -20.26
N ARG A 127 10.80 -7.03 -20.47
CA ARG A 127 11.41 -7.14 -21.81
C ARG A 127 12.04 -8.50 -22.07
N LYS A 128 12.57 -9.16 -21.03
CA LYS A 128 13.23 -10.47 -21.17
C LYS A 128 12.51 -11.55 -20.39
N SER A 129 12.23 -11.31 -19.12
CA SER A 129 11.62 -12.31 -18.25
C SER A 129 10.94 -11.68 -17.03
N ALA A 130 9.99 -12.43 -16.45
CA ALA A 130 9.45 -12.14 -15.13
C ALA A 130 9.52 -13.39 -14.27
N ARG A 131 10.08 -13.29 -13.06
CA ARG A 131 10.10 -14.35 -12.05
C ARG A 131 9.24 -13.93 -10.87
N ILE A 132 8.29 -14.77 -10.49
CA ILE A 132 7.33 -14.51 -9.41
C ILE A 132 7.54 -15.55 -8.33
N GLU A 133 7.78 -15.07 -7.11
CA GLU A 133 8.07 -15.90 -5.94
C GLU A 133 7.13 -15.57 -4.78
N VAL A 134 6.87 -16.57 -3.97
CA VAL A 134 6.21 -16.43 -2.66
C VAL A 134 7.11 -17.05 -1.60
N THR A 135 7.33 -16.29 -0.50
CA THR A 135 8.00 -16.79 0.70
C THR A 135 6.98 -16.96 1.81
N ASN A 136 7.00 -18.10 2.46
CA ASN A 136 6.22 -18.36 3.67
C ASN A 136 7.12 -18.17 4.90
N ASP A 137 7.08 -17.00 5.51
CA ASP A 137 7.80 -16.73 6.77
C ASP A 137 7.04 -17.23 8.02
N GLY A 138 5.97 -18.01 7.80
CA GLY A 138 5.26 -18.73 8.86
C GLY A 138 5.80 -20.14 9.08
N THR A 139 5.19 -20.87 10.00
CA THR A 139 5.58 -22.25 10.34
C THR A 139 4.69 -23.31 9.69
N GLU A 140 3.47 -22.96 9.32
CA GLU A 140 2.50 -23.88 8.75
C GLU A 140 2.57 -23.88 7.22
N SER A 141 2.45 -25.05 6.59
CA SER A 141 2.35 -25.15 5.14
C SER A 141 0.95 -24.81 4.65
N PHE A 142 0.86 -24.28 3.44
CA PHE A 142 -0.42 -23.96 2.81
C PHE A 142 -0.46 -24.31 1.32
N PRO A 143 -1.66 -24.62 0.78
CA PRO A 143 -1.88 -24.73 -0.64
C PRO A 143 -2.02 -23.34 -1.27
N GLN A 144 -1.21 -23.06 -2.28
CA GLN A 144 -1.27 -21.83 -3.08
C GLN A 144 -1.92 -22.13 -4.42
N TYR A 145 -3.02 -21.44 -4.71
CA TYR A 145 -3.62 -21.42 -6.04
C TYR A 145 -3.32 -20.07 -6.69
N PHE A 146 -3.05 -20.06 -8.00
CA PHE A 146 -2.75 -18.81 -8.69
C PHE A 146 -3.02 -18.88 -10.20
N TYR A 147 -3.31 -17.71 -10.79
CA TYR A 147 -3.26 -17.40 -12.22
C TYR A 147 -2.43 -16.14 -12.42
N PHE A 148 -1.52 -16.20 -13.38
CA PHE A 148 -0.77 -15.06 -13.90
C PHE A 148 -1.06 -14.97 -15.38
N ASP A 149 -1.99 -14.06 -15.76
CA ASP A 149 -2.38 -13.84 -17.15
C ASP A 149 -1.53 -12.74 -17.75
N TYR A 150 -0.88 -13.01 -18.86
CA TYR A 150 0.02 -12.06 -19.50
C TYR A 150 -0.09 -12.06 -21.03
N GLU A 151 0.25 -10.92 -21.60
CA GLU A 151 0.45 -10.72 -23.02
C GLU A 151 1.92 -11.05 -23.33
N GLN A 152 2.18 -11.82 -24.37
CA GLN A 152 3.52 -12.08 -24.91
C GLN A 152 3.61 -11.42 -26.28
N TYR A 153 4.71 -10.70 -26.53
CA TYR A 153 4.96 -9.98 -27.78
C TYR A 153 6.06 -10.63 -28.57
N ASP A 154 6.09 -10.42 -29.90
CA ASP A 154 7.18 -10.89 -30.77
C ASP A 154 8.46 -10.03 -30.62
N SER A 155 8.33 -8.80 -30.17
CA SER A 155 9.47 -7.92 -29.90
C SER A 155 9.17 -6.94 -28.74
N ASP A 156 10.23 -6.41 -28.15
CA ASP A 156 10.13 -5.40 -27.09
C ASP A 156 9.77 -3.99 -27.58
N ALA A 157 9.69 -3.79 -28.90
CA ALA A 157 9.25 -2.52 -29.50
C ALA A 157 7.87 -2.09 -29.00
N ALA A 158 6.98 -3.04 -28.67
CA ALA A 158 5.68 -2.77 -28.05
C ALA A 158 5.79 -2.14 -26.66
N LEU A 159 6.95 -2.26 -26.02
CA LEU A 159 7.22 -1.83 -24.64
C LEU A 159 8.17 -0.62 -24.55
N ALA A 160 8.53 0.00 -25.68
CA ALA A 160 9.58 1.04 -25.74
C ALA A 160 9.34 2.23 -24.81
N ASP A 161 8.07 2.59 -24.59
CA ASP A 161 7.63 3.70 -23.74
C ASP A 161 7.10 3.24 -22.37
N GLN A 162 7.21 1.94 -22.03
CA GLN A 162 6.67 1.39 -20.81
C GLN A 162 7.74 1.26 -19.71
N GLY A 163 7.36 1.62 -18.48
CA GLY A 163 8.18 1.39 -17.28
C GLY A 163 7.93 0.01 -16.68
N TYR A 164 8.88 -0.47 -15.88
CA TYR A 164 8.73 -1.65 -15.06
C TYR A 164 7.94 -1.31 -13.79
N PHE A 165 7.03 -2.17 -13.41
CA PHE A 165 6.24 -2.01 -12.20
C PHE A 165 7.07 -2.26 -10.95
N HIS A 166 6.89 -1.40 -9.95
CA HIS A 166 7.57 -1.46 -8.66
C HIS A 166 6.58 -1.29 -7.52
N VAL A 167 6.94 -1.85 -6.38
CA VAL A 167 6.22 -1.65 -5.12
C VAL A 167 7.21 -1.34 -4.01
N GLN A 168 6.88 -0.33 -3.21
CA GLN A 168 7.60 -0.05 -1.97
C GLN A 168 6.65 -0.21 -0.79
N TRP A 169 6.99 -1.13 0.12
CA TRP A 169 6.33 -1.29 1.41
C TRP A 169 7.18 -0.68 2.50
N ARG A 170 6.55 0.06 3.41
CA ARG A 170 7.22 0.69 4.54
C ARG A 170 6.37 0.58 5.80
N ARG A 171 7.02 0.65 6.97
CA ARG A 171 6.35 0.74 8.26
C ARG A 171 7.23 1.49 9.26
N GLU A 172 6.59 2.30 10.07
CA GLU A 172 7.16 2.93 11.27
C GLU A 172 6.22 2.67 12.44
N ASN A 173 6.73 2.07 13.52
CA ASN A 173 5.93 1.67 14.68
C ASN A 173 6.73 1.81 16.00
N PRO A 174 6.49 2.88 16.75
CA PRO A 174 5.70 4.07 16.38
C PRO A 174 6.46 5.00 15.42
N THR A 175 5.74 5.92 14.78
CA THR A 175 6.33 7.15 14.25
C THR A 175 6.81 8.03 15.41
N ASP A 176 7.75 8.93 15.16
CA ASP A 176 8.15 9.94 16.14
C ASP A 176 6.97 10.85 16.52
N SER A 177 7.06 11.58 17.62
CA SER A 177 6.00 12.48 18.07
C SER A 177 6.52 13.59 19.00
N TRP A 178 5.66 14.54 19.32
CA TRP A 178 5.97 15.57 20.32
C TRP A 178 5.93 15.03 21.76
N GLY A 179 5.64 13.75 21.95
CA GLY A 179 5.58 13.07 23.25
C GLY A 179 4.22 13.16 23.94
N ASP A 180 4.15 12.50 25.10
CA ASP A 180 2.88 12.36 25.84
C ASP A 180 2.38 13.68 26.46
N GLU A 181 3.27 14.64 26.70
CA GLU A 181 2.92 15.97 27.20
C GLU A 181 1.92 16.70 26.30
N TYR A 182 2.00 16.47 25.00
CA TYR A 182 1.07 17.03 24.03
C TYR A 182 -0.33 16.47 24.21
N ALA A 183 -0.46 15.15 24.35
CA ALA A 183 -1.76 14.51 24.59
C ALA A 183 -2.40 14.95 25.92
N GLU A 184 -1.57 15.13 26.95
CA GLU A 184 -2.02 15.65 28.26
C GLU A 184 -2.54 17.08 28.17
N LEU A 185 -1.87 17.95 27.43
CA LEU A 185 -2.33 19.33 27.25
C LEU A 185 -3.72 19.39 26.61
N ARG A 186 -3.95 18.62 25.55
CA ARG A 186 -5.25 18.54 24.90
C ARG A 186 -6.38 18.11 25.85
N ASN A 187 -6.07 17.18 26.75
CA ASN A 187 -7.06 16.68 27.70
C ASN A 187 -7.38 17.64 28.86
N GLN A 188 -6.44 18.53 29.19
CA GLN A 188 -6.55 19.48 30.28
C GLN A 188 -7.12 20.83 29.85
N ASP A 189 -6.78 21.28 28.64
CA ASP A 189 -7.12 22.61 28.15
C ASP A 189 -7.21 22.62 26.62
N ILE A 190 -8.38 22.26 26.08
CA ILE A 190 -8.61 22.15 24.64
C ILE A 190 -8.51 23.52 23.93
N GLU A 191 -8.88 24.62 24.58
CA GLU A 191 -8.81 25.95 23.97
C GLU A 191 -7.34 26.37 23.79
N LYS A 192 -6.53 26.18 24.81
CA LYS A 192 -5.10 26.47 24.76
C LYS A 192 -4.37 25.53 23.79
N TRP A 193 -4.78 24.26 23.74
CA TRP A 193 -4.30 23.31 22.76
C TRP A 193 -4.59 23.77 21.34
N ALA A 194 -5.84 24.13 21.03
CA ALA A 194 -6.25 24.60 19.71
C ALA A 194 -5.50 25.88 19.31
N GLU A 195 -5.43 26.88 20.19
CA GLU A 195 -4.74 28.13 19.91
C GLU A 195 -3.24 27.95 19.66
N LYS A 196 -2.56 27.15 20.50
CA LYS A 196 -1.11 27.03 20.43
C LYS A 196 -0.61 26.00 19.46
N LEU A 197 -1.27 24.85 19.36
CA LEU A 197 -0.75 23.67 18.72
C LEU A 197 -1.46 23.27 17.44
N HIS A 198 -2.73 23.58 17.34
CA HIS A 198 -3.52 23.21 16.17
C HIS A 198 -3.50 24.30 15.08
N TRP A 199 -3.49 25.56 15.48
CA TRP A 199 -3.57 26.70 14.54
C TRP A 199 -2.24 27.48 14.37
N GLY A 200 -1.12 26.87 14.74
CA GLY A 200 0.20 27.44 14.45
C GLY A 200 0.74 28.44 15.45
N GLY A 201 0.21 28.47 16.67
CA GLY A 201 0.67 29.35 17.75
C GLY A 201 1.99 28.93 18.43
N ASP A 202 2.45 27.67 18.24
CA ASP A 202 3.72 27.16 18.72
C ASP A 202 4.69 27.01 17.54
N PRO A 203 5.99 27.39 17.67
CA PRO A 203 6.96 27.18 16.60
C PRO A 203 7.08 25.73 16.10
N ARG A 204 6.80 24.72 16.94
CA ARG A 204 6.77 23.31 16.56
C ARG A 204 5.64 22.97 15.61
N SER A 205 4.59 23.80 15.55
CA SER A 205 3.47 23.65 14.61
C SER A 205 3.81 24.06 13.18
N LEU A 206 5.05 24.49 12.92
CA LEU A 206 5.53 24.82 11.59
C LEU A 206 6.37 23.66 11.05
N ASN A 207 5.85 22.91 10.10
CA ASN A 207 6.61 21.89 9.39
C ASN A 207 7.06 22.44 8.02
N LEU A 208 8.31 22.91 7.95
CA LEU A 208 8.91 23.51 6.76
C LEU A 208 9.84 22.52 6.03
N SER A 209 9.69 21.23 6.29
CA SER A 209 10.44 20.17 5.64
C SER A 209 9.64 18.86 5.71
N ASN A 210 10.15 17.81 5.10
CA ASN A 210 9.57 16.47 5.21
C ASN A 210 10.46 15.50 6.01
N GLN A 211 11.40 16.02 6.80
CA GLN A 211 12.40 15.19 7.47
C GLN A 211 11.81 14.26 8.52
N ASP A 212 10.80 14.74 9.25
CA ASP A 212 10.14 13.99 10.32
C ASP A 212 8.81 13.36 9.85
N ASN A 213 8.46 13.54 8.57
CA ASN A 213 7.24 12.94 8.01
C ASN A 213 7.40 11.43 7.81
N TYR A 214 6.31 10.69 7.92
CA TYR A 214 6.27 9.30 7.49
C TYR A 214 6.48 9.22 5.96
N ILE A 215 7.47 8.43 5.55
CA ILE A 215 7.81 8.27 4.13
C ILE A 215 6.97 7.15 3.52
N MET A 216 6.10 7.47 2.56
CA MET A 216 5.34 6.49 1.79
C MET A 216 6.13 5.94 0.60
N LEU A 217 6.87 6.83 -0.11
CA LEU A 217 7.70 6.45 -1.25
C LEU A 217 8.95 7.31 -1.31
N ALA A 218 10.10 6.66 -1.48
CA ALA A 218 11.34 7.31 -1.90
C ALA A 218 11.93 6.49 -3.05
N ALA A 219 11.96 7.07 -4.26
CA ALA A 219 12.48 6.41 -5.45
C ALA A 219 13.36 7.35 -6.28
N SER A 220 14.39 6.76 -6.89
CA SER A 220 15.28 7.43 -7.82
C SER A 220 15.18 6.81 -9.19
N GLY A 221 15.26 7.64 -10.24
CA GLY A 221 15.13 7.22 -11.64
C GLY A 221 14.08 8.02 -12.39
N ASP A 222 13.83 7.60 -13.63
CA ASP A 222 12.82 8.17 -14.51
C ASP A 222 11.53 7.34 -14.34
N GLY A 223 10.47 7.89 -13.77
CA GLY A 223 9.30 7.11 -13.36
C GLY A 223 7.99 7.85 -13.21
N ILE A 224 6.98 7.10 -12.78
CA ILE A 224 5.61 7.57 -12.55
C ILE A 224 5.11 6.95 -11.23
N TYR A 225 4.66 7.78 -10.31
CA TYR A 225 3.97 7.34 -9.10
C TYR A 225 2.47 7.23 -9.37
N CYS A 226 1.89 6.09 -8.95
CA CYS A 226 0.51 5.73 -9.27
C CYS A 226 -0.39 5.61 -8.03
N GLY A 227 0.12 5.88 -6.84
CA GLY A 227 -0.68 5.89 -5.63
C GLY A 227 -0.22 4.94 -4.54
N SER A 228 -0.90 5.03 -3.42
CA SER A 228 -0.58 4.23 -2.23
C SER A 228 -1.82 3.78 -1.47
N HIS A 229 -1.62 2.71 -0.71
CA HIS A 229 -2.42 2.40 0.48
C HIS A 229 -1.67 2.90 1.71
N LEU A 230 -2.39 3.53 2.62
CA LEU A 230 -1.91 3.96 3.93
C LEU A 230 -2.72 3.28 5.01
N ASN A 231 -2.02 2.72 5.99
CA ASN A 231 -2.62 2.04 7.13
C ASN A 231 -2.12 2.71 8.40
N VAL A 232 -3.03 3.13 9.25
CA VAL A 232 -2.73 3.78 10.54
C VAL A 232 -3.40 3.00 11.64
N ASP A 233 -2.64 2.62 12.67
CA ASP A 233 -3.18 2.06 13.91
C ASP A 233 -2.99 3.12 15.01
N VAL A 234 -4.07 3.82 15.32
CA VAL A 234 -4.07 4.93 16.29
C VAL A 234 -4.01 4.36 17.69
N PHE A 235 -2.99 4.75 18.45
CA PHE A 235 -2.77 4.26 19.80
C PHE A 235 -3.75 4.84 20.80
N GLU A 236 -4.15 4.04 21.79
CA GLU A 236 -5.03 4.48 22.87
C GLU A 236 -4.53 5.74 23.59
N ARG A 237 -3.21 5.87 23.75
CA ARG A 237 -2.56 7.03 24.40
C ARG A 237 -2.80 8.35 23.67
N GLN A 238 -3.08 8.32 22.35
CA GLN A 238 -3.43 9.49 21.57
C GLN A 238 -4.87 9.94 21.83
N LYS A 239 -5.60 9.14 22.57
CA LYS A 239 -6.97 9.34 22.98
C LYS A 239 -7.88 9.78 21.85
N ASN A 240 -8.43 10.28 21.37
CA ASN A 240 -9.28 10.69 20.27
C ASN A 240 -8.65 11.85 19.45
N ASP A 241 -7.32 11.92 19.38
CA ASP A 241 -6.71 12.93 18.55
C ASP A 241 -6.65 12.47 17.08
N TRP A 242 -7.08 13.35 16.19
CA TRP A 242 -7.22 13.08 14.78
C TRP A 242 -5.86 13.14 14.06
N PHE A 243 -5.46 12.04 13.45
CA PHE A 243 -4.21 11.96 12.69
C PHE A 243 -4.30 12.61 11.31
N GLY A 244 -5.50 12.86 10.82
CA GLY A 244 -5.77 13.33 9.46
C GLY A 244 -5.40 14.77 9.18
N GLU A 245 -5.05 15.56 10.21
CA GLU A 245 -4.50 16.92 10.02
C GLU A 245 -3.07 16.92 9.45
N GLY A 246 -2.53 15.72 9.15
CA GLY A 246 -1.20 15.56 8.57
C GLY A 246 -1.20 15.75 7.06
N ASP A 247 -0.48 16.74 6.57
CA ASP A 247 -0.39 17.08 5.16
C ASP A 247 0.48 16.08 4.38
N ASP A 248 0.06 15.71 3.18
CA ASP A 248 0.95 15.04 2.24
C ASP A 248 1.89 16.03 1.55
N MET A 249 3.14 15.61 1.39
CA MET A 249 4.18 16.39 0.72
C MET A 249 4.89 15.53 -0.30
N ILE A 250 4.81 15.91 -1.58
CA ILE A 250 5.41 15.17 -2.68
C ILE A 250 6.47 16.04 -3.36
N PHE A 251 7.74 15.71 -3.11
CA PHE A 251 8.89 16.38 -3.70
C PHE A 251 9.32 15.66 -4.99
N ILE A 252 9.43 16.40 -6.08
CA ILE A 252 9.78 15.88 -7.40
C ILE A 252 11.15 16.41 -7.81
N ASP A 253 12.01 15.50 -8.29
CA ASP A 253 13.31 15.81 -8.90
C ASP A 253 14.27 16.63 -8.04
N GLY A 254 14.11 16.57 -6.70
CA GLY A 254 14.93 17.29 -5.74
C GLY A 254 14.56 18.76 -5.56
N GLU A 255 13.32 19.13 -5.87
CA GLU A 255 12.83 20.49 -5.61
C GLU A 255 12.94 20.87 -4.12
N PRO A 256 13.14 22.16 -3.80
CA PRO A 256 13.20 22.63 -2.43
C PRO A 256 11.80 22.76 -1.80
N TRP A 257 11.76 23.06 -0.52
CA TRP A 257 10.55 23.51 0.18
C TRP A 257 10.06 24.87 -0.36
N PRO A 258 8.76 25.11 -0.52
CA PRO A 258 7.68 24.10 -0.45
C PRO A 258 7.65 23.25 -1.73
N PRO A 259 7.22 21.97 -1.64
CA PRO A 259 7.10 21.14 -2.84
C PRO A 259 5.97 21.66 -3.75
N SER A 260 6.05 21.31 -5.02
CA SER A 260 5.01 21.65 -6.00
C SER A 260 3.67 20.96 -5.70
N LEU A 261 3.69 19.83 -5.01
CA LEU A 261 2.51 19.09 -4.60
C LEU A 261 2.49 18.99 -3.07
N HIS A 262 1.64 19.82 -2.46
CA HIS A 262 1.45 19.91 -1.03
C HIS A 262 -0.03 19.82 -0.71
N GLY A 263 -0.41 18.91 0.17
CA GLY A 263 -1.79 18.70 0.60
C GLY A 263 -2.20 19.60 1.77
N THR A 264 -3.35 19.30 2.30
CA THR A 264 -4.03 20.04 3.38
C THR A 264 -4.53 19.14 4.51
N GLY A 265 -4.25 17.84 4.42
CA GLY A 265 -4.61 16.83 5.40
C GLY A 265 -4.58 15.43 4.81
N THR A 266 -4.45 14.44 5.66
CA THR A 266 -4.45 13.03 5.24
C THR A 266 -5.76 12.64 4.56
N GLU A 267 -6.90 13.10 5.08
CA GLU A 267 -8.22 12.82 4.48
C GLU A 267 -8.35 13.43 3.09
N ASP A 268 -7.80 14.61 2.88
CA ASP A 268 -7.79 15.29 1.58
C ASP A 268 -6.91 14.53 0.59
N TRP A 269 -5.77 13.98 1.08
CA TRP A 269 -4.92 13.14 0.27
C TRP A 269 -5.68 11.95 -0.34
N TYR A 270 -6.53 11.24 0.42
CA TYR A 270 -7.34 10.17 -0.14
C TYR A 270 -8.74 10.62 -0.59
N ASN A 271 -8.90 11.91 -0.89
CA ASN A 271 -10.10 12.53 -1.46
C ASN A 271 -11.38 12.34 -0.63
N CYS A 272 -11.26 12.26 0.67
CA CYS A 272 -12.39 12.36 1.58
C CYS A 272 -12.68 13.83 1.89
N ALA A 273 -13.81 14.11 2.49
CA ALA A 273 -14.13 15.43 3.03
C ALA A 273 -14.31 15.29 4.54
N TYR A 274 -13.50 15.97 5.31
CA TYR A 274 -13.47 15.86 6.76
C TYR A 274 -13.10 14.45 7.25
N SER A 275 -13.12 14.19 8.55
CA SER A 275 -12.81 12.84 9.05
C SER A 275 -13.82 11.80 8.59
N PRO A 276 -13.40 10.61 8.14
CA PRO A 276 -14.32 9.56 7.74
C PRO A 276 -15.13 9.06 8.94
N ARG A 277 -16.37 8.64 8.68
CA ARG A 277 -17.25 8.03 9.67
C ARG A 277 -17.75 6.65 9.24
N GLU A 278 -17.38 6.23 8.03
CA GLU A 278 -17.82 4.98 7.42
C GLU A 278 -16.77 4.47 6.46
N GLU A 279 -16.86 3.20 6.16
CA GLU A 279 -16.08 2.57 5.11
C GLU A 279 -16.78 2.79 3.77
N TYR A 280 -16.00 3.14 2.75
CA TYR A 280 -16.50 3.25 1.38
C TYR A 280 -15.41 2.88 0.38
N GLN A 281 -15.83 2.53 -0.82
CA GLN A 281 -14.96 2.10 -1.90
C GLN A 281 -15.36 2.82 -3.18
N ALA A 282 -14.37 3.49 -3.77
CA ALA A 282 -14.50 4.10 -5.08
C ALA A 282 -13.40 3.55 -6.02
N PRO A 283 -13.47 3.76 -7.32
CA PRO A 283 -12.45 3.24 -8.24
C PRO A 283 -11.02 3.66 -7.87
N TYR A 284 -10.81 4.88 -7.40
CA TYR A 284 -9.49 5.46 -7.22
C TYR A 284 -9.14 5.86 -5.77
N HIS A 285 -10.08 5.87 -4.86
CA HIS A 285 -9.85 6.22 -3.46
C HIS A 285 -10.90 5.58 -2.54
N GLY A 286 -10.61 5.53 -1.24
CA GLY A 286 -11.58 5.03 -0.28
C GLY A 286 -11.01 4.74 1.10
N VAL A 287 -11.91 4.33 1.99
CA VAL A 287 -11.64 3.87 3.36
C VAL A 287 -12.02 2.40 3.45
N LEU A 288 -11.04 1.51 3.46
CA LEU A 288 -11.26 0.06 3.46
C LEU A 288 -11.49 -0.50 4.85
N LEU A 289 -10.88 0.10 5.84
CA LEU A 289 -11.02 -0.29 7.24
C LEU A 289 -11.19 0.97 8.09
N TYR A 290 -12.21 0.96 8.94
CA TYR A 290 -12.50 2.02 9.89
C TYR A 290 -12.99 1.41 11.20
N ASN A 291 -12.16 1.49 12.25
CA ASN A 291 -12.47 0.94 13.57
C ASN A 291 -12.99 2.00 14.55
N GLY A 292 -13.26 3.21 14.09
CA GLY A 292 -13.84 4.25 14.92
C GLY A 292 -15.22 3.89 15.46
N THR A 293 -15.55 4.43 16.63
CA THR A 293 -16.88 4.34 17.25
C THR A 293 -17.45 5.75 17.40
N ASP A 294 -18.73 5.86 17.75
CA ASP A 294 -19.33 7.16 18.04
C ASP A 294 -18.64 7.89 19.20
N GLU A 295 -18.14 7.14 20.19
CA GLU A 295 -17.44 7.71 21.36
C GLU A 295 -15.96 7.97 21.07
N TRP A 296 -15.37 7.21 20.13
CA TRP A 296 -13.97 7.32 19.76
C TRP A 296 -13.80 7.14 18.24
N PRO A 297 -14.10 8.16 17.44
CA PRO A 297 -14.19 8.04 15.99
C PRO A 297 -12.85 7.72 15.29
N TRP A 298 -11.71 7.99 15.92
CA TRP A 298 -10.40 7.81 15.26
C TRP A 298 -9.55 6.71 15.86
N LYS A 299 -10.13 5.88 16.71
CA LYS A 299 -9.46 4.78 17.38
C LYS A 299 -9.03 3.67 16.43
N GLY A 300 -7.86 3.08 16.74
CA GLY A 300 -7.43 1.78 16.23
C GLY A 300 -7.10 1.79 14.75
N LYS A 301 -7.34 0.65 14.11
CA LYS A 301 -6.87 0.38 12.76
C LYS A 301 -7.74 1.04 11.69
N GLN A 302 -7.08 1.78 10.81
CA GLN A 302 -7.68 2.38 9.63
C GLN A 302 -6.84 2.06 8.41
N SER A 303 -7.49 1.82 7.26
CA SER A 303 -6.86 1.61 5.97
C SER A 303 -7.53 2.46 4.93
N VAL A 304 -6.74 3.30 4.28
CA VAL A 304 -7.20 4.22 3.24
C VAL A 304 -6.34 4.06 1.99
N TYR A 305 -6.84 4.49 0.84
CA TYR A 305 -6.08 4.44 -0.40
C TYR A 305 -6.41 5.58 -1.34
N ARG A 306 -5.41 5.93 -2.15
CA ARG A 306 -5.56 6.75 -3.35
C ARG A 306 -4.72 6.19 -4.48
N TYR A 307 -5.32 6.07 -5.68
CA TYR A 307 -4.65 5.78 -6.94
C TYR A 307 -4.71 6.99 -7.86
N TYR A 308 -3.56 7.38 -8.35
CA TYR A 308 -3.38 8.42 -9.37
C TYR A 308 -3.43 7.76 -10.76
N ILE A 309 -4.64 7.40 -11.24
CA ILE A 309 -4.83 6.72 -12.52
C ILE A 309 -5.04 7.72 -13.65
N GLU A 310 -5.89 8.71 -13.41
CA GLU A 310 -6.17 9.77 -14.38
C GLU A 310 -5.18 10.94 -14.25
N ASP A 311 -4.51 11.05 -13.10
CA ASP A 311 -3.59 12.11 -12.70
C ASP A 311 -2.23 11.59 -12.22
N PRO A 312 -1.57 10.64 -12.93
CA PRO A 312 -0.33 10.02 -12.46
C PRO A 312 0.80 11.03 -12.31
N ILE A 313 1.58 10.88 -11.23
CA ILE A 313 2.62 11.86 -10.89
C ILE A 313 3.94 11.47 -11.53
N ARG A 314 4.38 12.29 -12.48
CA ARG A 314 5.58 12.08 -13.28
C ARG A 314 6.82 12.69 -12.63
N PHE A 315 7.92 11.93 -12.57
CA PHE A 315 9.24 12.40 -12.15
C PHE A 315 10.33 11.91 -13.12
N ARG A 316 11.46 12.62 -13.20
CA ARG A 316 12.55 12.32 -14.12
C ARG A 316 13.84 11.86 -13.44
N LYS A 317 14.04 12.25 -12.18
CA LYS A 317 15.24 11.93 -11.39
C LYS A 317 14.91 11.26 -10.08
N SER A 318 13.90 11.74 -9.37
CA SER A 318 13.52 11.22 -8.06
C SER A 318 12.13 11.69 -7.64
N ILE A 319 11.52 10.95 -6.78
CA ILE A 319 10.30 11.32 -6.06
C ILE A 319 10.45 10.99 -4.59
N HIS A 320 9.94 11.85 -3.73
CA HIS A 320 9.81 11.61 -2.31
C HIS A 320 8.39 11.96 -1.87
N VAL A 321 7.60 10.94 -1.54
CA VAL A 321 6.22 11.08 -1.09
C VAL A 321 6.19 10.82 0.41
N SER A 322 5.75 11.81 1.15
CA SER A 322 5.66 11.74 2.60
C SER A 322 4.33 12.28 3.10
N ILE A 323 3.98 11.95 4.32
CA ILE A 323 2.79 12.44 4.98
C ILE A 323 3.11 12.70 6.45
N GLU A 324 2.59 13.80 6.98
CA GLU A 324 2.66 14.07 8.42
C GLU A 324 1.82 13.06 9.20
N HIS A 325 2.20 12.79 10.44
CA HIS A 325 1.42 11.97 11.36
C HIS A 325 0.72 12.85 12.42
N GLY A 326 -0.44 13.38 12.02
CA GLY A 326 -1.07 14.54 12.63
C GLY A 326 -0.34 15.84 12.26
N HIS A 327 -0.95 16.98 12.47
CA HIS A 327 -0.36 18.27 12.14
C HIS A 327 1.07 18.41 12.71
N ALA A 328 2.02 18.75 11.86
CA ALA A 328 3.43 18.91 12.18
C ALA A 328 4.04 17.71 12.93
N ASN A 329 3.63 16.49 12.61
CA ASN A 329 4.16 15.25 13.17
C ASN A 329 3.98 15.09 14.69
N LYS A 330 2.92 15.66 15.24
CA LYS A 330 2.66 15.64 16.69
C LYS A 330 2.30 14.27 17.26
N LEU A 331 1.78 13.34 16.45
CA LEU A 331 1.24 12.06 16.89
C LEU A 331 2.18 10.90 16.59
N GLY A 332 2.39 10.02 17.56
CA GLY A 332 3.15 8.79 17.39
C GLY A 332 2.24 7.57 17.32
N ASN A 333 2.03 7.04 16.12
CA ASN A 333 1.17 5.90 15.83
C ASN A 333 1.90 4.85 14.97
N ASP A 334 1.26 3.70 14.73
CA ASP A 334 1.78 2.68 13.81
C ASP A 334 1.33 3.01 12.38
N TYR A 335 2.26 3.43 11.54
CA TYR A 335 2.03 3.72 10.13
C TYR A 335 2.64 2.63 9.26
N SER A 336 1.90 2.15 8.27
CA SER A 336 2.45 1.34 7.18
C SER A 336 1.81 1.71 5.86
N SER A 337 2.57 1.57 4.78
CA SER A 337 2.09 1.92 3.44
C SER A 337 2.63 0.99 2.37
N THR A 338 1.88 0.90 1.27
CA THR A 338 2.29 0.22 0.04
C THR A 338 2.11 1.19 -1.10
N SER A 339 3.20 1.57 -1.75
CA SER A 339 3.23 2.52 -2.87
C SER A 339 3.49 1.79 -4.18
N TYR A 340 2.71 2.14 -5.23
CA TYR A 340 2.77 1.55 -6.56
C TYR A 340 3.31 2.59 -7.54
N TYR A 341 4.32 2.18 -8.34
CA TYR A 341 4.98 3.09 -9.26
C TYR A 341 5.68 2.36 -10.40
N TYR A 342 6.07 3.09 -11.41
CA TYR A 342 6.83 2.57 -12.54
C TYR A 342 8.17 3.29 -12.65
N LEU A 343 9.22 2.57 -13.00
CA LEU A 343 10.52 3.13 -13.39
C LEU A 343 10.91 2.65 -14.77
N ARG A 344 11.71 3.45 -15.47
CA ARG A 344 12.27 3.08 -16.77
C ARG A 344 13.14 1.83 -16.70
N GLU A 345 13.86 1.66 -15.60
CA GLU A 345 14.76 0.54 -15.37
C GLU A 345 14.26 -0.36 -14.24
N PRO A 346 14.46 -1.69 -14.32
CA PRO A 346 14.12 -2.60 -13.25
C PRO A 346 15.18 -2.48 -12.15
N THR A 347 14.79 -1.93 -11.03
CA THR A 347 15.63 -1.78 -9.83
C THR A 347 14.94 -2.42 -8.63
N ARG A 348 15.60 -2.44 -7.47
CA ARG A 348 14.93 -2.81 -6.23
C ARG A 348 13.77 -1.84 -5.93
N GLY A 349 12.61 -2.38 -5.58
CA GLY A 349 11.39 -1.59 -5.35
C GLY A 349 11.40 -0.77 -4.06
N GLY A 350 12.25 -1.10 -3.09
CA GLY A 350 12.29 -0.41 -1.81
C GLY A 350 13.37 -0.97 -0.88
N PRO A 351 13.43 -0.53 0.38
CA PRO A 351 14.30 -1.15 1.37
C PRO A 351 13.92 -2.62 1.57
N PRO A 352 14.86 -3.47 2.03
CA PRO A 352 14.54 -4.83 2.43
C PRO A 352 13.41 -4.86 3.47
N LEU A 353 12.52 -5.85 3.37
CA LEU A 353 11.50 -6.03 4.40
C LEU A 353 12.17 -6.28 5.76
N PRO A 354 11.62 -5.70 6.83
CA PRO A 354 12.08 -5.99 8.18
C PRO A 354 11.75 -7.45 8.56
N PRO A 355 12.34 -7.97 9.66
CA PRO A 355 12.00 -9.28 10.20
C PRO A 355 10.49 -9.45 10.42
N VAL A 356 10.00 -10.69 10.39
CA VAL A 356 8.56 -11.02 10.53
C VAL A 356 7.92 -10.34 11.74
N ALA A 357 8.59 -10.37 12.90
CA ALA A 357 8.06 -9.78 14.13
C ALA A 357 7.75 -8.28 14.00
N GLU A 358 8.54 -7.58 13.19
CA GLU A 358 8.38 -6.14 12.95
C GLU A 358 7.33 -5.85 11.85
N ARG A 359 6.93 -6.86 11.08
CA ARG A 359 5.86 -6.73 10.07
C ARG A 359 4.48 -7.03 10.64
N LEU A 360 4.39 -7.89 11.65
CA LEU A 360 3.10 -8.29 12.22
C LEU A 360 2.35 -7.10 12.80
N PRO A 361 1.01 -7.05 12.62
CA PRO A 361 0.21 -5.97 13.17
C PRO A 361 0.27 -6.00 14.69
N ARG A 362 0.09 -4.85 15.29
CA ARG A 362 -0.19 -4.78 16.74
C ARG A 362 -1.49 -5.52 17.06
N PRO A 363 -1.65 -6.10 18.25
CA PRO A 363 -2.93 -6.59 18.73
C PRO A 363 -4.00 -5.48 18.64
N ASP A 364 -5.25 -5.88 18.46
CA ASP A 364 -6.35 -4.92 18.58
C ASP A 364 -6.41 -4.43 20.03
N GLU A 365 -6.53 -3.12 20.22
CA GLU A 365 -6.65 -2.55 21.55
C GLU A 365 -8.01 -2.89 22.15
N PRO A 366 -8.09 -3.13 23.47
CA PRO A 366 -9.38 -3.41 24.13
C PRO A 366 -10.32 -2.20 23.95
N PRO A 367 -11.64 -2.44 23.99
CA PRO A 367 -12.60 -1.34 23.94
C PRO A 367 -12.36 -0.38 25.10
N TYR A 368 -12.56 0.91 24.84
CA TYR A 368 -12.40 1.93 25.86
C TYR A 368 -13.30 1.65 27.09
N PRO A 369 -12.80 1.81 28.31
CA PRO A 369 -13.61 1.56 29.50
C PRO A 369 -14.88 2.39 29.50
N PRO A 370 -16.06 1.82 29.81
CA PRO A 370 -17.30 2.59 29.88
C PRO A 370 -17.17 3.76 30.87
N GLY A 371 -17.58 4.93 30.46
CA GLY A 371 -17.66 6.14 31.31
C GLY A 371 -16.50 7.14 31.19
N LYS A 372 -15.57 6.96 30.26
CA LYS A 372 -14.51 7.94 29.98
C LYS A 372 -14.62 8.61 28.61
N ALA A 373 -15.76 8.53 27.96
CA ALA A 373 -16.02 9.29 26.75
C ALA A 373 -16.04 10.78 27.08
N GLU A 374 -15.14 11.55 26.45
CA GLU A 374 -15.20 13.00 26.55
C GLU A 374 -16.37 13.55 25.73
N PRO A 375 -17.02 14.63 26.19
CA PRO A 375 -18.03 15.28 25.37
C PRO A 375 -17.42 15.78 24.06
N ARG A 376 -18.12 15.55 22.96
CA ARG A 376 -17.73 16.06 21.64
C ARG A 376 -17.67 17.59 21.67
N PRO A 377 -16.71 18.23 21.00
CA PRO A 377 -16.78 19.66 20.77
C PRO A 377 -17.98 20.06 19.93
#